data_a630623d1673465082ea3a4bec014002
#
_entry.id   a630623d1673465082ea3a4bec014002
#
_cell.length_a   1.000
_cell.length_b   1.000
_cell.length_c   1.000
_cell.angle_alpha   90.00
_cell.angle_beta   90.00
_cell.angle_gamma   90.00
#
_symmetry.space_group_name_H-M   'P 1'
#
loop_
_entity.id
_entity.type
_entity.pdbx_description
1 polymer ?
#
loop_
_entity_poly.entity_id
_entity_poly.type
_entity_poly.pdbx_seq_one_letter_code
_entity_poly.pdbx_strand_id
1 'polypeptide(L)'
;MLGRSFGRILCFATVLFLGACSSLLSQASKGMARDFATAVLNEDDPQLVREAAPSYLMMMDALLIHHADRPELLLADAQLNSAYASSFVDDPIRAKAMSAKALHLAFSALCLRHPSLCTPQQKSVDQLSSSMQHMDKGDVPLLMTVGTVWAGWIQLRAADWNAVADLPRVRLLMQRVVEIEPDAQQGAPFLYLGAIDTLLPPALGGRQKQGIAELDEAVRRSDGHDLMAKVIMARQVARTNYDRPMHDRLLNAVVAADPHASGWTLENCLAQDEARKLLKSADDYF
;
A
#
# COMPACT_ATOMS: atom_id res chain seq x y z
N MET A 1 -24.84 -58.13 21.00
CA MET A 1 -25.14 -56.87 20.26
C MET A 1 -24.33 -55.68 20.72
N LEU A 2 -23.19 -55.84 21.36
CA LEU A 2 -22.34 -54.73 21.89
C LEU A 2 -21.16 -54.29 20.98
N GLY A 3 -20.84 -55.03 19.93
CA GLY A 3 -19.66 -54.77 19.10
C GLY A 3 -19.84 -53.72 17.99
N ARG A 4 -21.05 -53.35 17.59
CA ARG A 4 -21.31 -52.41 16.48
C ARG A 4 -21.38 -50.94 16.88
N SER A 5 -21.62 -50.62 18.15
CA SER A 5 -21.66 -49.26 18.67
C SER A 5 -20.30 -48.67 18.96
N PHE A 6 -19.31 -49.47 19.32
CA PHE A 6 -17.95 -49.00 19.65
C PHE A 6 -17.19 -48.50 18.42
N GLY A 7 -17.37 -49.15 17.26
CA GLY A 7 -16.71 -48.73 16.02
C GLY A 7 -17.21 -47.39 15.45
N ARG A 8 -18.49 -47.07 15.68
CA ARG A 8 -19.08 -45.79 15.24
C ARG A 8 -18.67 -44.59 16.08
N ILE A 9 -18.46 -44.79 17.38
CA ILE A 9 -17.99 -43.73 18.29
C ILE A 9 -16.50 -43.43 18.04
N LEU A 10 -15.71 -44.45 17.73
CA LEU A 10 -14.27 -44.29 17.42
C LEU A 10 -14.06 -43.53 16.08
N CYS A 11 -14.87 -43.80 15.05
CA CYS A 11 -14.82 -43.05 13.78
C CYS A 11 -15.25 -41.60 13.93
N PHE A 12 -16.22 -41.27 14.79
CA PHE A 12 -16.64 -39.89 15.01
C PHE A 12 -15.60 -39.09 15.79
N ALA A 13 -14.90 -39.70 16.74
CA ALA A 13 -13.83 -39.06 17.49
C ALA A 13 -12.60 -38.73 16.62
N THR A 14 -12.22 -39.62 15.69
CA THR A 14 -11.09 -39.37 14.75
C THR A 14 -11.37 -38.26 13.74
N VAL A 15 -12.61 -38.10 13.26
CA VAL A 15 -13.00 -37.01 12.34
C VAL A 15 -12.98 -35.66 13.05
N LEU A 16 -13.38 -35.60 14.32
CA LEU A 16 -13.32 -34.35 15.12
C LEU A 16 -11.88 -33.91 15.42
N PHE A 17 -10.94 -34.84 15.61
CA PHE A 17 -9.52 -34.50 15.83
C PHE A 17 -8.83 -33.99 14.56
N LEU A 18 -9.17 -34.48 13.38
CA LEU A 18 -8.63 -33.99 12.10
C LEU A 18 -9.12 -32.59 11.74
N GLY A 19 -10.34 -32.22 12.11
CA GLY A 19 -10.88 -30.86 11.91
C GLY A 19 -10.24 -29.81 12.84
N ALA A 20 -9.85 -30.20 14.06
CA ALA A 20 -9.20 -29.29 15.01
C ALA A 20 -7.74 -28.97 14.62
N CYS A 21 -7.01 -29.94 14.04
CA CYS A 21 -5.63 -29.71 13.59
C CYS A 21 -5.56 -28.78 12.37
N SER A 22 -6.52 -28.84 11.45
CA SER A 22 -6.51 -27.94 10.28
C SER A 22 -6.82 -26.49 10.63
N SER A 23 -7.67 -26.24 11.62
CA SER A 23 -7.98 -24.87 12.09
C SER A 23 -6.82 -24.25 12.88
N LEU A 24 -6.12 -25.05 13.70
CA LEU A 24 -4.91 -24.60 14.42
C LEU A 24 -3.75 -24.29 13.47
N LEU A 25 -3.55 -25.10 12.45
CA LEU A 25 -2.50 -24.88 11.45
C LEU A 25 -2.79 -23.63 10.60
N SER A 26 -4.06 -23.37 10.26
CA SER A 26 -4.43 -22.16 9.52
C SER A 26 -4.33 -20.88 10.36
N GLN A 27 -4.57 -20.94 11.66
CA GLN A 27 -4.38 -19.82 12.57
C GLN A 27 -2.88 -19.55 12.83
N ALA A 28 -2.06 -20.59 12.98
CA ALA A 28 -0.62 -20.45 13.15
C ALA A 28 0.04 -19.82 11.91
N SER A 29 -0.38 -20.20 10.69
CA SER A 29 0.15 -19.62 9.47
C SER A 29 -0.25 -18.13 9.26
N LYS A 30 -1.47 -17.75 9.67
CA LYS A 30 -1.91 -16.34 9.65
C LYS A 30 -1.16 -15.49 10.68
N GLY A 31 -0.89 -16.06 11.86
CA GLY A 31 -0.08 -15.43 12.90
C GLY A 31 1.33 -15.14 12.38
N MET A 32 2.01 -16.15 11.84
CA MET A 32 3.36 -16.02 11.31
C MET A 32 3.48 -14.98 10.17
N ALA A 33 2.50 -14.92 9.27
CA ALA A 33 2.50 -13.91 8.20
C ALA A 33 2.36 -12.48 8.75
N ARG A 34 1.54 -12.28 9.78
CA ARG A 34 1.39 -11.00 10.47
C ARG A 34 2.66 -10.61 11.23
N ASP A 35 3.24 -11.55 11.97
CA ASP A 35 4.46 -11.32 12.73
C ASP A 35 5.63 -10.98 11.81
N PHE A 36 5.71 -11.64 10.65
CA PHE A 36 6.69 -11.32 9.62
C PHE A 36 6.48 -9.90 9.05
N ALA A 37 5.26 -9.54 8.68
CA ALA A 37 4.95 -8.19 8.21
C ALA A 37 5.30 -7.14 9.27
N THR A 38 5.00 -7.43 10.54
CA THR A 38 5.34 -6.55 11.67
C THR A 38 6.86 -6.41 11.82
N ALA A 39 7.62 -7.49 11.67
CA ALA A 39 9.08 -7.45 11.75
C ALA A 39 9.66 -6.58 10.62
N VAL A 40 9.18 -6.74 9.38
CA VAL A 40 9.62 -5.91 8.23
C VAL A 40 9.29 -4.44 8.44
N LEU A 41 8.09 -4.11 8.90
CA LEU A 41 7.69 -2.71 9.12
C LEU A 41 8.45 -2.03 10.26
N ASN A 42 8.99 -2.80 11.20
CA ASN A 42 9.80 -2.30 12.32
C ASN A 42 11.33 -2.45 12.08
N GLU A 43 11.75 -2.88 10.89
CA GLU A 43 13.17 -2.98 10.55
C GLU A 43 13.77 -1.59 10.30
N ASP A 44 14.91 -1.31 10.91
CA ASP A 44 15.62 -0.02 10.79
C ASP A 44 16.78 -0.07 9.79
N ASP A 45 17.03 -1.24 9.18
CA ASP A 45 17.98 -1.42 8.08
C ASP A 45 17.24 -1.66 6.74
N PRO A 46 16.96 -0.61 5.93
CA PRO A 46 16.36 -0.76 4.61
C PRO A 46 17.17 -1.65 3.65
N GLN A 47 18.49 -1.76 3.86
CA GLN A 47 19.34 -2.62 3.02
C GLN A 47 19.05 -4.10 3.28
N LEU A 48 18.88 -4.48 4.53
CA LEU A 48 18.47 -5.85 4.89
C LEU A 48 17.15 -6.23 4.22
N VAL A 49 16.17 -5.31 4.24
CA VAL A 49 14.87 -5.53 3.56
C VAL A 49 15.05 -5.63 2.05
N ARG A 50 15.86 -4.76 1.45
CA ARG A 50 16.20 -4.79 0.02
C ARG A 50 16.75 -6.14 -0.42
N GLU A 51 17.64 -6.73 0.37
CA GLU A 51 18.31 -8.01 0.07
C GLU A 51 17.41 -9.23 0.32
N ALA A 52 16.59 -9.19 1.36
CA ALA A 52 15.71 -10.30 1.73
C ALA A 52 14.43 -10.38 0.86
N ALA A 53 13.82 -9.26 0.50
CA ALA A 53 12.53 -9.21 -0.18
C ALA A 53 12.45 -10.03 -1.48
N PRO A 54 13.47 -10.13 -2.35
CA PRO A 54 13.42 -10.97 -3.55
C PRO A 54 13.08 -12.44 -3.29
N SER A 55 13.56 -13.01 -2.18
CA SER A 55 13.25 -14.39 -1.80
C SER A 55 11.77 -14.56 -1.45
N TYR A 56 11.19 -13.58 -0.79
CA TYR A 56 9.75 -13.60 -0.45
C TYR A 56 8.87 -13.39 -1.67
N LEU A 57 9.29 -12.56 -2.64
CA LEU A 57 8.61 -12.40 -3.92
C LEU A 57 8.52 -13.74 -4.66
N MET A 58 9.63 -14.50 -4.73
CA MET A 58 9.64 -15.82 -5.37
C MET A 58 8.77 -16.83 -4.60
N MET A 59 8.74 -16.75 -3.28
CA MET A 59 7.87 -17.60 -2.45
C MET A 59 6.39 -17.29 -2.69
N MET A 60 6.02 -16.01 -2.80
CA MET A 60 4.64 -15.61 -3.11
C MET A 60 4.23 -16.07 -4.51
N ASP A 61 5.11 -15.94 -5.51
CA ASP A 61 4.88 -16.48 -6.86
C ASP A 61 4.64 -18.00 -6.81
N ALA A 62 5.43 -18.74 -6.06
CA ALA A 62 5.25 -20.19 -5.91
C ALA A 62 3.91 -20.56 -5.26
N LEU A 63 3.46 -19.80 -4.26
CA LEU A 63 2.14 -19.99 -3.65
C LEU A 63 1.00 -19.76 -4.64
N LEU A 64 1.14 -18.76 -5.51
CA LEU A 64 0.11 -18.41 -6.50
C LEU A 64 -0.01 -19.43 -7.63
N ILE A 65 0.97 -20.33 -7.87
CA ILE A 65 0.88 -21.38 -8.90
C ILE A 65 -0.39 -22.24 -8.72
N HIS A 66 -0.75 -22.53 -7.46
CA HIS A 66 -1.89 -23.39 -7.15
C HIS A 66 -3.05 -22.65 -6.45
N HIS A 67 -2.92 -21.33 -6.23
CA HIS A 67 -3.86 -20.53 -5.46
C HIS A 67 -4.16 -19.18 -6.10
N ALA A 68 -4.15 -19.12 -7.44
CA ALA A 68 -4.43 -17.89 -8.20
C ALA A 68 -5.89 -17.38 -8.05
N ASP A 69 -6.75 -18.16 -7.46
CA ASP A 69 -8.15 -17.84 -7.14
C ASP A 69 -8.33 -17.22 -5.75
N ARG A 70 -7.24 -17.00 -5.00
CA ARG A 70 -7.29 -16.42 -3.64
C ARG A 70 -6.98 -14.94 -3.64
N PRO A 71 -7.98 -14.06 -3.45
CA PRO A 71 -7.79 -12.61 -3.45
C PRO A 71 -6.75 -12.14 -2.43
N GLU A 72 -6.70 -12.77 -1.25
CA GLU A 72 -5.80 -12.38 -0.17
C GLU A 72 -4.32 -12.60 -0.55
N LEU A 73 -4.01 -13.70 -1.25
CA LEU A 73 -2.66 -13.98 -1.74
C LEU A 73 -2.27 -13.06 -2.89
N LEU A 74 -3.21 -12.80 -3.81
CA LEU A 74 -3.02 -11.86 -4.91
C LEU A 74 -2.71 -10.45 -4.39
N LEU A 75 -3.44 -9.98 -3.36
CA LEU A 75 -3.21 -8.68 -2.75
C LEU A 75 -1.86 -8.61 -2.03
N ALA A 76 -1.50 -9.64 -1.29
CA ALA A 76 -0.21 -9.69 -0.58
C ALA A 76 0.97 -9.65 -1.56
N ASP A 77 0.92 -10.41 -2.66
CA ASP A 77 1.96 -10.38 -3.68
C ASP A 77 1.97 -9.05 -4.46
N ALA A 78 0.79 -8.49 -4.75
CA ALA A 78 0.67 -7.17 -5.37
C ALA A 78 1.34 -6.08 -4.52
N GLN A 79 1.05 -6.06 -3.23
CA GLN A 79 1.61 -5.08 -2.29
C GLN A 79 3.11 -5.22 -2.17
N LEU A 80 3.63 -6.45 -2.02
CA LEU A 80 5.06 -6.71 -1.91
C LEU A 80 5.82 -6.33 -3.19
N ASN A 81 5.32 -6.71 -4.38
CA ASN A 81 5.92 -6.31 -5.66
C ASN A 81 5.90 -4.78 -5.86
N SER A 82 4.80 -4.11 -5.49
CA SER A 82 4.66 -2.65 -5.63
C SER A 82 5.62 -1.91 -4.69
N ALA A 83 5.67 -2.29 -3.42
CA ALA A 83 6.55 -1.69 -2.43
C ALA A 83 8.03 -1.89 -2.81
N TYR A 84 8.42 -3.11 -3.20
CA TYR A 84 9.78 -3.41 -3.61
C TYR A 84 10.18 -2.62 -4.88
N ALA A 85 9.30 -2.58 -5.88
CA ALA A 85 9.56 -1.84 -7.13
C ALA A 85 9.75 -0.34 -6.90
N SER A 86 8.98 0.25 -5.98
CA SER A 86 9.01 1.69 -5.71
C SER A 86 10.19 2.13 -4.84
N SER A 87 10.60 1.27 -3.88
CA SER A 87 11.55 1.67 -2.83
C SER A 87 12.97 1.15 -3.06
N PHE A 88 13.12 0.00 -3.78
CA PHE A 88 14.39 -0.73 -3.80
C PHE A 88 14.91 -1.07 -5.20
N VAL A 89 14.17 -0.81 -6.28
CA VAL A 89 14.58 -1.15 -7.65
C VAL A 89 15.07 0.11 -8.36
N ASP A 90 16.37 0.22 -8.56
CA ASP A 90 16.99 1.38 -9.22
C ASP A 90 16.84 1.34 -10.75
N ASP A 91 16.75 0.15 -11.36
CA ASP A 91 16.51 -0.01 -12.81
C ASP A 91 15.05 0.33 -13.16
N PRO A 92 14.80 1.41 -13.92
CA PRO A 92 13.44 1.87 -14.23
C PRO A 92 12.66 0.88 -15.11
N ILE A 93 13.34 0.07 -15.94
CA ILE A 93 12.68 -0.93 -16.79
C ILE A 93 12.14 -2.05 -15.88
N ARG A 94 12.99 -2.54 -15.00
CA ARG A 94 12.62 -3.58 -14.02
C ARG A 94 11.54 -3.09 -13.07
N ALA A 95 11.67 -1.87 -12.51
CA ALA A 95 10.67 -1.28 -11.62
C ALA A 95 9.29 -1.19 -12.30
N LYS A 96 9.25 -0.72 -13.56
CA LYS A 96 8.01 -0.67 -14.35
C LYS A 96 7.41 -2.05 -14.61
N ALA A 97 8.22 -3.05 -14.90
CA ALA A 97 7.74 -4.43 -15.11
C ALA A 97 7.14 -5.01 -13.84
N MET A 98 7.82 -4.85 -12.69
CA MET A 98 7.33 -5.34 -11.39
C MET A 98 6.04 -4.63 -10.97
N SER A 99 5.96 -3.31 -11.13
CA SER A 99 4.73 -2.56 -10.82
C SER A 99 3.56 -2.91 -11.73
N ALA A 100 3.82 -3.30 -12.99
CA ALA A 100 2.77 -3.79 -13.88
C ALA A 100 2.24 -5.16 -13.44
N LYS A 101 3.13 -6.07 -12.99
CA LYS A 101 2.73 -7.33 -12.36
C LYS A 101 1.88 -7.07 -11.12
N ALA A 102 2.35 -6.19 -10.24
CA ALA A 102 1.62 -5.82 -9.03
C ALA A 102 0.20 -5.30 -9.33
N LEU A 103 0.06 -4.40 -10.29
CA LEU A 103 -1.24 -3.85 -10.69
C LEU A 103 -2.17 -4.93 -11.25
N HIS A 104 -1.64 -5.84 -12.06
CA HIS A 104 -2.42 -6.97 -12.60
C HIS A 104 -2.95 -7.87 -11.47
N LEU A 105 -2.12 -8.21 -10.48
CA LEU A 105 -2.52 -9.02 -9.33
C LEU A 105 -3.59 -8.31 -8.49
N ALA A 106 -3.41 -7.02 -8.20
CA ALA A 106 -4.36 -6.22 -7.45
C ALA A 106 -5.74 -6.15 -8.15
N PHE A 107 -5.76 -5.94 -9.47
CA PHE A 107 -7.00 -5.93 -10.24
C PHE A 107 -7.65 -7.31 -10.38
N SER A 108 -6.86 -8.37 -10.43
CA SER A 108 -7.37 -9.74 -10.38
C SER A 108 -8.08 -10.01 -9.06
N ALA A 109 -7.48 -9.61 -7.94
CA ALA A 109 -8.11 -9.73 -6.63
C ALA A 109 -9.42 -8.91 -6.54
N LEU A 110 -9.40 -7.67 -7.05
CA LEU A 110 -10.58 -6.81 -7.10
C LEU A 110 -11.71 -7.46 -7.92
N CYS A 111 -11.39 -8.00 -9.08
CA CYS A 111 -12.33 -8.67 -9.97
C CYS A 111 -12.93 -9.93 -9.34
N LEU A 112 -12.13 -10.74 -8.64
CA LEU A 112 -12.61 -11.95 -7.94
C LEU A 112 -13.57 -11.61 -6.81
N ARG A 113 -13.31 -10.55 -6.07
CA ARG A 113 -14.16 -10.10 -4.95
C ARG A 113 -15.41 -9.35 -5.43
N HIS A 114 -15.27 -8.52 -6.45
CA HIS A 114 -16.30 -7.67 -7.00
C HIS A 114 -16.31 -7.72 -8.53
N PRO A 115 -17.05 -8.65 -9.15
CA PRO A 115 -17.09 -8.81 -10.61
C PRO A 115 -17.50 -7.55 -11.36
N SER A 116 -18.27 -6.66 -10.73
CA SER A 116 -18.63 -5.35 -11.29
C SER A 116 -17.42 -4.40 -11.43
N LEU A 117 -16.31 -4.69 -10.77
CA LEU A 117 -15.07 -3.88 -10.75
C LEU A 117 -13.93 -4.53 -11.57
N CYS A 118 -14.20 -5.57 -12.37
CA CYS A 118 -13.22 -6.03 -13.34
C CYS A 118 -12.86 -4.89 -14.31
N THR A 119 -11.59 -4.79 -14.71
CA THR A 119 -11.08 -3.73 -15.61
C THR A 119 -11.40 -2.29 -15.15
N PRO A 120 -10.99 -1.89 -13.92
CA PRO A 120 -11.40 -0.60 -13.35
C PRO A 120 -10.84 0.59 -14.15
N GLN A 121 -9.72 0.44 -14.89
CA GLN A 121 -9.16 1.48 -15.76
C GLN A 121 -10.08 1.86 -16.93
N GLN A 122 -10.92 0.92 -17.40
CA GLN A 122 -11.84 1.16 -18.52
C GLN A 122 -13.16 1.83 -18.07
N LYS A 123 -13.39 1.94 -16.76
CA LYS A 123 -14.58 2.60 -16.22
C LYS A 123 -14.38 4.10 -16.13
N SER A 124 -15.42 4.86 -16.41
CA SER A 124 -15.45 6.27 -16.02
C SER A 124 -15.42 6.41 -14.49
N VAL A 125 -15.07 7.60 -13.99
CA VAL A 125 -15.07 7.88 -12.54
C VAL A 125 -16.46 7.62 -11.93
N ASP A 126 -17.54 8.04 -12.62
CA ASP A 126 -18.91 7.84 -12.16
C ASP A 126 -19.31 6.35 -12.13
N GLN A 127 -18.93 5.59 -13.15
CA GLN A 127 -19.16 4.13 -13.17
C GLN A 127 -18.40 3.42 -12.06
N LEU A 128 -17.16 3.82 -11.80
CA LEU A 128 -16.35 3.26 -10.73
C LEU A 128 -16.96 3.61 -9.36
N SER A 129 -17.36 4.87 -9.16
CA SER A 129 -18.05 5.34 -7.95
C SER A 129 -19.31 4.53 -7.68
N SER A 130 -20.18 4.40 -8.68
CA SER A 130 -21.42 3.64 -8.55
C SER A 130 -21.17 2.17 -8.21
N SER A 131 -20.13 1.57 -8.77
CA SER A 131 -19.76 0.16 -8.50
C SER A 131 -19.25 -0.07 -7.07
N MET A 132 -18.78 0.98 -6.38
CA MET A 132 -18.24 0.90 -5.02
C MET A 132 -19.23 1.32 -3.93
N GLN A 133 -20.44 1.75 -4.27
CA GLN A 133 -21.42 2.28 -3.29
C GLN A 133 -21.77 1.31 -2.16
N HIS A 134 -21.76 -0.01 -2.44
CA HIS A 134 -22.11 -1.05 -1.47
C HIS A 134 -20.92 -1.66 -0.74
N MET A 135 -19.72 -1.13 -0.97
CA MET A 135 -18.52 -1.59 -0.25
C MET A 135 -18.57 -1.14 1.21
N ASP A 136 -18.09 -2.01 2.10
CA ASP A 136 -18.11 -1.80 3.55
C ASP A 136 -16.71 -1.95 4.18
N LYS A 137 -16.64 -2.01 5.51
CA LYS A 137 -15.38 -2.17 6.25
C LYS A 137 -14.58 -3.42 5.86
N GLY A 138 -15.26 -4.48 5.43
CA GLY A 138 -14.61 -5.71 4.97
C GLY A 138 -13.84 -5.52 3.66
N ASP A 139 -14.17 -4.48 2.88
CA ASP A 139 -13.53 -4.15 1.61
C ASP A 139 -12.39 -3.13 1.76
N VAL A 140 -12.24 -2.49 2.91
CA VAL A 140 -11.20 -1.47 3.14
C VAL A 140 -9.79 -1.98 2.83
N PRO A 141 -9.36 -3.19 3.27
CA PRO A 141 -8.03 -3.70 2.92
C PRO A 141 -7.83 -3.89 1.41
N LEU A 142 -8.89 -4.33 0.69
CA LEU A 142 -8.88 -4.48 -0.76
C LEU A 142 -8.71 -3.11 -1.45
N LEU A 143 -9.54 -2.13 -1.09
CA LEU A 143 -9.49 -0.78 -1.66
C LEU A 143 -8.14 -0.11 -1.41
N MET A 144 -7.62 -0.22 -0.18
CA MET A 144 -6.31 0.30 0.18
C MET A 144 -5.21 -0.31 -0.69
N THR A 145 -5.13 -1.63 -0.76
CA THR A 145 -4.09 -2.31 -1.55
C THR A 145 -4.20 -1.96 -3.04
N VAL A 146 -5.41 -2.01 -3.61
CA VAL A 146 -5.61 -1.65 -5.03
C VAL A 146 -5.20 -0.21 -5.29
N GLY A 147 -5.61 0.72 -4.43
CA GLY A 147 -5.30 2.14 -4.59
C GLY A 147 -3.81 2.44 -4.44
N THR A 148 -3.13 1.87 -3.44
CA THR A 148 -1.69 2.07 -3.22
C THR A 148 -0.84 1.48 -4.33
N VAL A 149 -1.16 0.26 -4.79
CA VAL A 149 -0.49 -0.41 -5.92
C VAL A 149 -0.68 0.38 -7.21
N TRP A 150 -1.88 0.89 -7.46
CA TRP A 150 -2.16 1.72 -8.65
C TRP A 150 -1.43 3.06 -8.59
N ALA A 151 -1.41 3.72 -7.43
CA ALA A 151 -0.61 4.94 -7.22
C ALA A 151 0.89 4.70 -7.49
N GLY A 152 1.46 3.61 -6.98
CA GLY A 152 2.86 3.23 -7.23
C GLY A 152 3.15 2.96 -8.70
N TRP A 153 2.21 2.30 -9.41
CA TRP A 153 2.32 2.08 -10.85
C TRP A 153 2.32 3.40 -11.64
N ILE A 154 1.47 4.37 -11.27
CA ILE A 154 1.43 5.72 -11.86
C ILE A 154 2.73 6.46 -11.55
N GLN A 155 3.21 6.43 -10.31
CA GLN A 155 4.43 7.13 -9.87
C GLN A 155 5.64 6.69 -10.71
N LEU A 156 5.82 5.40 -10.97
CA LEU A 156 6.90 4.87 -11.81
C LEU A 156 6.73 5.22 -13.31
N ARG A 157 5.59 5.81 -13.69
CA ARG A 157 5.24 6.25 -15.06
C ARG A 157 4.82 7.73 -15.09
N ALA A 158 5.34 8.54 -14.20
CA ALA A 158 4.93 9.95 -14.07
C ALA A 158 5.11 10.80 -15.36
N ALA A 159 5.98 10.36 -16.28
CA ALA A 159 6.15 10.98 -17.60
C ALA A 159 5.14 10.48 -18.66
N ASP A 160 4.33 9.47 -18.35
CA ASP A 160 3.29 8.93 -19.24
C ASP A 160 1.93 9.51 -18.86
N TRP A 161 1.43 10.41 -19.70
CA TRP A 161 0.13 11.06 -19.47
C TRP A 161 -1.05 10.09 -19.43
N ASN A 162 -0.97 8.93 -20.10
CA ASN A 162 -2.01 7.90 -20.00
C ASN A 162 -2.03 7.28 -18.60
N ALA A 163 -0.88 7.07 -17.97
CA ALA A 163 -0.82 6.61 -16.59
C ALA A 163 -1.33 7.68 -15.61
N VAL A 164 -0.92 8.94 -15.81
CA VAL A 164 -1.35 10.07 -14.97
C VAL A 164 -2.86 10.31 -15.06
N ALA A 165 -3.49 10.02 -16.20
CA ALA A 165 -4.94 10.13 -16.40
C ALA A 165 -5.76 9.18 -15.48
N ASP A 166 -5.11 8.20 -14.85
CA ASP A 166 -5.77 7.30 -13.87
C ASP A 166 -5.81 7.87 -12.45
N LEU A 167 -5.12 8.97 -12.15
CA LEU A 167 -5.13 9.58 -10.80
C LEU A 167 -6.53 9.83 -10.23
N PRO A 168 -7.53 10.32 -11.00
CA PRO A 168 -8.88 10.50 -10.47
C PRO A 168 -9.53 9.20 -9.98
N ARG A 169 -9.19 8.06 -10.58
CA ARG A 169 -9.69 6.74 -10.17
C ARG A 169 -9.05 6.28 -8.85
N VAL A 170 -7.73 6.45 -8.73
CA VAL A 170 -7.01 6.15 -7.48
C VAL A 170 -7.53 7.04 -6.35
N ARG A 171 -7.70 8.33 -6.64
CA ARG A 171 -8.28 9.28 -5.68
C ARG A 171 -9.66 8.84 -5.19
N LEU A 172 -10.51 8.39 -6.09
CA LEU A 172 -11.84 7.90 -5.76
C LEU A 172 -11.80 6.67 -4.84
N LEU A 173 -10.86 5.73 -5.07
CA LEU A 173 -10.66 4.58 -4.19
C LEU A 173 -10.29 5.04 -2.77
N MET A 174 -9.32 5.95 -2.64
CA MET A 174 -8.89 6.48 -1.34
C MET A 174 -9.99 7.28 -0.65
N GLN A 175 -10.78 8.07 -1.40
CA GLN A 175 -11.96 8.75 -0.86
C GLN A 175 -12.97 7.75 -0.29
N ARG A 176 -13.24 6.66 -1.03
CA ARG A 176 -14.16 5.63 -0.54
C ARG A 176 -13.64 4.98 0.75
N VAL A 177 -12.34 4.74 0.88
CA VAL A 177 -11.75 4.27 2.14
C VAL A 177 -11.99 5.26 3.26
N VAL A 178 -11.74 6.56 3.04
CA VAL A 178 -11.97 7.61 4.06
C VAL A 178 -13.44 7.66 4.48
N GLU A 179 -14.39 7.50 3.55
CA GLU A 179 -15.83 7.47 3.86
C GLU A 179 -16.21 6.28 4.75
N ILE A 180 -15.59 5.12 4.53
CA ILE A 180 -15.90 3.89 5.25
C ILE A 180 -15.15 3.84 6.60
N GLU A 181 -13.87 4.13 6.58
CA GLU A 181 -12.97 3.99 7.73
C GLU A 181 -11.82 5.03 7.65
N PRO A 182 -12.05 6.26 8.14
CA PRO A 182 -11.06 7.34 8.02
C PRO A 182 -9.75 7.07 8.77
N ASP A 183 -9.76 6.18 9.77
CA ASP A 183 -8.57 5.77 10.53
C ASP A 183 -7.87 4.53 9.94
N ALA A 184 -8.27 4.08 8.75
CA ALA A 184 -7.64 2.94 8.09
C ALA A 184 -6.13 3.15 7.99
N GLN A 185 -5.37 2.14 8.45
CA GLN A 185 -3.90 2.17 8.46
C GLN A 185 -3.35 3.50 9.01
N GLN A 186 -3.90 3.98 10.14
CA GLN A 186 -3.49 5.20 10.84
C GLN A 186 -3.50 6.46 9.94
N GLY A 187 -4.50 6.58 9.06
CA GLY A 187 -4.65 7.75 8.19
C GLY A 187 -3.95 7.67 6.85
N ALA A 188 -3.36 6.52 6.48
CA ALA A 188 -2.69 6.35 5.19
C ALA A 188 -3.52 6.80 3.96
N PRO A 189 -4.85 6.60 3.88
CA PRO A 189 -5.61 7.10 2.72
C PRO A 189 -5.50 8.61 2.53
N PHE A 190 -5.34 9.40 3.62
CA PHE A 190 -5.12 10.84 3.52
C PHE A 190 -3.73 11.19 2.96
N LEU A 191 -2.70 10.39 3.25
CA LEU A 191 -1.38 10.55 2.64
C LEU A 191 -1.47 10.42 1.11
N TYR A 192 -2.17 9.41 0.62
CA TYR A 192 -2.37 9.20 -0.84
C TYR A 192 -3.23 10.28 -1.47
N LEU A 193 -4.33 10.70 -0.82
CA LEU A 193 -5.16 11.82 -1.30
C LEU A 193 -4.33 13.10 -1.41
N GLY A 194 -3.59 13.44 -0.36
CA GLY A 194 -2.75 14.62 -0.33
C GLY A 194 -1.64 14.57 -1.38
N ALA A 195 -0.97 13.42 -1.56
CA ALA A 195 0.03 13.22 -2.59
C ALA A 195 -0.53 13.41 -4.01
N ILE A 196 -1.74 12.90 -4.28
CA ILE A 196 -2.42 13.05 -5.57
C ILE A 196 -2.81 14.50 -5.81
N ASP A 197 -3.40 15.16 -4.81
CA ASP A 197 -3.94 16.52 -4.94
C ASP A 197 -2.86 17.61 -5.00
N THR A 198 -1.65 17.32 -4.50
CA THR A 198 -0.46 18.22 -4.60
C THR A 198 0.46 17.89 -5.76
N LEU A 199 0.26 16.75 -6.47
CA LEU A 199 1.15 16.31 -7.55
C LEU A 199 1.23 17.30 -8.71
N LEU A 200 0.09 17.86 -9.10
CA LEU A 200 -0.01 18.83 -10.19
C LEU A 200 -0.14 20.24 -9.64
N PRO A 201 0.48 21.24 -10.30
CA PRO A 201 0.22 22.64 -9.95
C PRO A 201 -1.24 23.01 -10.23
N PRO A 202 -1.80 24.04 -9.56
CA PRO A 202 -3.20 24.46 -9.73
C PRO A 202 -3.58 24.74 -11.17
N ALA A 203 -2.66 25.30 -11.96
CA ALA A 203 -2.87 25.60 -13.39
C ALA A 203 -3.11 24.35 -14.25
N LEU A 204 -2.70 23.16 -13.78
CA LEU A 204 -2.90 21.87 -14.43
C LEU A 204 -3.97 21.01 -13.74
N GLY A 205 -4.82 21.62 -12.89
CA GLY A 205 -5.91 20.94 -12.21
C GLY A 205 -5.56 20.36 -10.84
N GLY A 206 -4.37 20.65 -10.31
CA GLY A 206 -3.99 20.26 -8.95
C GLY A 206 -4.85 20.99 -7.91
N ARG A 207 -5.05 20.36 -6.76
CA ARG A 207 -5.85 20.87 -5.64
C ARG A 207 -4.98 21.11 -4.42
N GLN A 208 -3.89 21.86 -4.61
CA GLN A 208 -2.81 22.00 -3.64
C GLN A 208 -3.31 22.34 -2.22
N LYS A 209 -4.28 23.27 -2.10
CA LYS A 209 -4.83 23.63 -0.78
C LYS A 209 -5.50 22.45 -0.07
N GLN A 210 -6.26 21.65 -0.83
CA GLN A 210 -6.92 20.46 -0.31
C GLN A 210 -5.89 19.39 0.02
N GLY A 211 -4.92 19.16 -0.88
CA GLY A 211 -3.87 18.17 -0.66
C GLY A 211 -2.99 18.48 0.56
N ILE A 212 -2.70 19.75 0.85
CA ILE A 212 -2.00 20.15 2.10
C ILE A 212 -2.85 19.76 3.31
N ALA A 213 -4.15 20.04 3.32
CA ALA A 213 -5.02 19.68 4.42
C ALA A 213 -5.12 18.17 4.63
N GLU A 214 -5.10 17.39 3.53
CA GLU A 214 -5.08 15.92 3.58
C GLU A 214 -3.74 15.39 4.13
N LEU A 215 -2.60 15.98 3.75
CA LEU A 215 -1.28 15.63 4.32
C LEU A 215 -1.20 15.97 5.80
N ASP A 216 -1.74 17.12 6.22
CA ASP A 216 -1.82 17.50 7.64
C ASP A 216 -2.71 16.51 8.41
N GLU A 217 -3.79 16.03 7.81
CA GLU A 217 -4.66 15.02 8.40
C GLU A 217 -3.96 13.67 8.53
N ALA A 218 -3.14 13.25 7.56
CA ALA A 218 -2.31 12.05 7.64
C ALA A 218 -1.33 12.15 8.83
N VAL A 219 -0.62 13.28 8.97
CA VAL A 219 0.26 13.53 10.13
C VAL A 219 -0.49 13.45 11.44
N ARG A 220 -1.68 14.04 11.51
CA ARG A 220 -2.49 14.06 12.73
C ARG A 220 -2.98 12.65 13.13
N ARG A 221 -3.42 11.84 12.14
CA ARG A 221 -3.95 10.49 12.39
C ARG A 221 -2.86 9.47 12.71
N SER A 222 -1.66 9.71 12.23
CA SER A 222 -0.48 8.91 12.60
C SER A 222 0.18 9.37 13.90
N ASP A 223 -0.42 10.30 14.66
CA ASP A 223 0.20 10.93 15.85
C ASP A 223 1.60 11.50 15.54
N GLY A 224 1.81 11.94 14.30
CA GLY A 224 3.09 12.50 13.83
C GLY A 224 4.14 11.45 13.43
N HIS A 225 3.81 10.16 13.47
CA HIS A 225 4.73 9.09 13.12
C HIS A 225 4.97 8.95 11.61
N ASP A 226 4.04 9.40 10.76
CA ASP A 226 4.23 9.40 9.32
C ASP A 226 5.16 10.56 8.89
N LEU A 227 6.45 10.28 8.72
CA LEU A 227 7.42 11.26 8.26
C LEU A 227 7.33 11.51 6.75
N MET A 228 6.78 10.56 5.97
CA MET A 228 6.66 10.68 4.52
C MET A 228 5.74 11.83 4.10
N ALA A 229 4.71 12.15 4.88
CA ALA A 229 3.83 13.28 4.63
C ALA A 229 4.60 14.62 4.51
N LYS A 230 5.59 14.85 5.40
CA LYS A 230 6.45 16.04 5.35
C LYS A 230 7.38 16.03 4.13
N VAL A 231 7.88 14.86 3.74
CA VAL A 231 8.70 14.70 2.52
C VAL A 231 7.87 15.05 1.27
N ILE A 232 6.64 14.58 1.20
CA ILE A 232 5.72 14.90 0.09
C ILE A 232 5.43 16.40 0.06
N MET A 233 5.13 17.04 1.19
CA MET A 233 4.95 18.50 1.27
C MET A 233 6.18 19.27 0.76
N ALA A 234 7.38 18.87 1.17
CA ALA A 234 8.60 19.51 0.72
C ALA A 234 8.80 19.34 -0.79
N ARG A 235 8.63 18.12 -1.30
CA ARG A 235 8.84 17.78 -2.71
C ARG A 235 7.79 18.40 -3.63
N GLN A 236 6.50 18.32 -3.27
CA GLN A 236 5.41 18.68 -4.18
C GLN A 236 4.88 20.09 -3.92
N VAL A 237 4.88 20.59 -2.69
CA VAL A 237 4.32 21.91 -2.37
C VAL A 237 5.42 22.96 -2.34
N ALA A 238 6.46 22.76 -1.51
CA ALA A 238 7.49 23.78 -1.34
C ALA A 238 8.30 23.99 -2.64
N ARG A 239 8.67 22.92 -3.35
CA ARG A 239 9.35 23.04 -4.65
C ARG A 239 8.50 23.73 -5.69
N THR A 240 7.23 23.31 -5.86
CA THR A 240 6.33 23.92 -6.84
C THR A 240 6.10 25.42 -6.59
N ASN A 241 6.12 25.85 -5.32
CA ASN A 241 5.95 27.23 -4.92
C ASN A 241 7.28 28.01 -4.82
N TYR A 242 8.42 27.39 -5.12
CA TYR A 242 9.77 27.95 -4.93
C TYR A 242 10.02 28.42 -3.50
N ASP A 243 9.41 27.77 -2.50
CA ASP A 243 9.57 28.08 -1.07
C ASP A 243 10.70 27.21 -0.46
N ARG A 244 11.96 27.63 -0.71
CA ARG A 244 13.12 26.96 -0.14
C ARG A 244 13.12 26.92 1.39
N PRO A 245 12.74 28.00 2.12
CA PRO A 245 12.66 27.93 3.59
C PRO A 245 11.70 26.85 4.10
N MET A 246 10.55 26.68 3.47
CA MET A 246 9.61 25.61 3.81
C MET A 246 10.20 24.24 3.50
N HIS A 247 10.80 24.07 2.31
CA HIS A 247 11.43 22.83 1.87
C HIS A 247 12.48 22.37 2.89
N ASP A 248 13.46 23.22 3.19
CA ASP A 248 14.57 22.87 4.07
C ASP A 248 14.11 22.64 5.51
N ARG A 249 13.14 23.41 6.02
CA ARG A 249 12.57 23.22 7.35
C ARG A 249 11.89 21.86 7.50
N LEU A 250 11.05 21.46 6.52
CA LEU A 250 10.33 20.19 6.56
C LEU A 250 11.30 19.01 6.50
N LEU A 251 12.26 19.04 5.58
CA LEU A 251 13.20 17.94 5.39
C LEU A 251 14.19 17.79 6.55
N ASN A 252 14.71 18.92 7.10
CA ASN A 252 15.54 18.86 8.29
C ASN A 252 14.79 18.31 9.50
N ALA A 253 13.49 18.63 9.64
CA ALA A 253 12.66 18.04 10.69
C ALA A 253 12.50 16.52 10.51
N VAL A 254 12.39 16.01 9.26
CA VAL A 254 12.34 14.58 8.97
C VAL A 254 13.67 13.90 9.32
N VAL A 255 14.81 14.50 8.90
CA VAL A 255 16.15 13.94 9.16
C VAL A 255 16.46 13.88 10.65
N ALA A 256 15.98 14.87 11.44
CA ALA A 256 16.22 14.96 12.87
C ALA A 256 15.25 14.14 13.73
N ALA A 257 14.15 13.62 13.15
CA ALA A 257 13.17 12.84 13.90
C ALA A 257 13.72 11.44 14.25
N ASP A 258 13.22 10.86 15.36
CA ASP A 258 13.45 9.44 15.63
C ASP A 258 12.60 8.62 14.66
N PRO A 259 13.19 7.73 13.82
CA PRO A 259 12.43 6.91 12.89
C PRO A 259 11.67 5.77 13.58
N HIS A 260 12.04 5.44 14.83
CA HIS A 260 11.50 4.27 15.53
C HIS A 260 10.09 4.54 16.06
N ALA A 261 9.12 4.00 15.33
CA ALA A 261 7.72 3.95 15.75
C ALA A 261 7.11 2.64 15.28
N SER A 262 6.30 2.00 16.12
CA SER A 262 5.72 0.69 15.79
C SER A 262 4.92 0.72 14.50
N GLY A 263 5.34 -0.08 13.53
CA GLY A 263 4.74 -0.16 12.20
C GLY A 263 5.20 0.92 11.21
N TRP A 264 6.09 1.85 11.61
CA TRP A 264 6.55 2.97 10.79
C TRP A 264 8.07 3.02 10.57
N THR A 265 8.85 2.20 11.31
CA THR A 265 10.31 2.35 11.34
C THR A 265 10.93 2.26 9.95
N LEU A 266 10.59 1.23 9.17
CA LEU A 266 11.12 1.08 7.81
C LEU A 266 10.74 2.26 6.91
N GLU A 267 9.47 2.67 6.93
CA GLU A 267 8.99 3.78 6.11
C GLU A 267 9.65 5.11 6.50
N ASN A 268 9.84 5.32 7.80
CA ASN A 268 10.53 6.50 8.31
C ASN A 268 12.02 6.53 7.95
N CYS A 269 12.72 5.39 7.97
CA CYS A 269 14.09 5.29 7.47
C CYS A 269 14.17 5.63 5.98
N LEU A 270 13.23 5.13 5.17
CA LEU A 270 13.13 5.49 3.74
C LEU A 270 12.77 6.96 3.54
N ALA A 271 11.89 7.53 4.36
CA ALA A 271 11.55 8.95 4.33
C ALA A 271 12.76 9.84 4.66
N GLN A 272 13.59 9.45 5.64
CA GLN A 272 14.83 10.16 5.96
C GLN A 272 15.85 10.08 4.83
N ASP A 273 15.98 8.93 4.16
CA ASP A 273 16.87 8.79 3.00
C ASP A 273 16.42 9.67 1.84
N GLU A 274 15.14 9.74 1.56
CA GLU A 274 14.57 10.62 0.54
C GLU A 274 14.75 12.10 0.93
N ALA A 275 14.55 12.46 2.20
CA ALA A 275 14.78 13.81 2.70
C ALA A 275 16.22 14.26 2.51
N ARG A 276 17.20 13.38 2.81
CA ARG A 276 18.64 13.67 2.57
C ARG A 276 18.94 13.89 1.09
N LYS A 277 18.35 13.09 0.18
CA LYS A 277 18.50 13.28 -1.28
C LYS A 277 17.91 14.61 -1.75
N LEU A 278 16.72 14.96 -1.26
CA LEU A 278 16.06 16.22 -1.61
C LEU A 278 16.83 17.44 -1.11
N LEU A 279 17.37 17.41 0.11
CA LEU A 279 18.23 18.46 0.65
C LEU A 279 19.52 18.62 -0.17
N LYS A 280 20.16 17.50 -0.55
CA LYS A 280 21.38 17.52 -1.37
C LYS A 280 21.16 18.16 -2.74
N SER A 281 19.98 17.99 -3.33
CA SER A 281 19.62 18.55 -4.64
C SER A 281 18.94 19.93 -4.55
N ALA A 282 18.85 20.53 -3.36
CA ALA A 282 18.13 21.79 -3.19
C ALA A 282 18.74 22.94 -4.01
N ASP A 283 20.08 23.06 -4.02
CA ASP A 283 20.77 24.11 -4.78
C ASP A 283 20.62 23.98 -6.31
N ASP A 284 20.40 22.77 -6.80
CA ASP A 284 20.15 22.54 -8.24
C ASP A 284 18.72 22.91 -8.63
N TYR A 285 17.79 22.97 -7.66
CA TYR A 285 16.37 23.21 -7.90
C TYR A 285 15.96 24.67 -7.65
N PHE A 286 16.48 25.31 -6.59
CA PHE A 286 16.14 26.67 -6.16
C PHE A 286 17.22 27.67 -6.55
#